data_8c3ce854a331767520deb1cf63eeef98
#
_entry.id   8c3ce854a331767520deb1cf63eeef98
#
_cell.length_a   1.000
_cell.length_b   1.000
_cell.length_c   1.000
_cell.angle_alpha   90.00
_cell.angle_beta   90.00
_cell.angle_gamma   90.00
#
_symmetry.space_group_name_H-M   'P 1'
#
loop_
_entity.id
_entity.type
_entity.pdbx_description
1 polymer ?
#
loop_
_entity_poly.entity_id
_entity_poly.type
_entity_poly.pdbx_seq_one_letter_code
_entity_poly.pdbx_strand_id
1 'polypeptide(L)'
;MAEEMTFHLEDFDGPLELLLALVTKHKMDLHNIPILQLIDQYTRTVEQADPDPETASAFIEMAARLVEMKSFLLLPRSEEGERLKQEFTGQLIEYDQCRRMAALLRQKAEEAPVFVRQPMEMEFDTTYDLHHAPQVLADCWAALAGRTKLR
;
A
#
# COMPACT_ATOMS: atom_id res chain seq x y z
N MET A 1 3.97 -17.49 -32.24
CA MET A 1 3.80 -18.21 -30.95
C MET A 1 3.95 -17.17 -29.88
N ALA A 2 2.85 -16.79 -29.23
CA ALA A 2 2.90 -15.90 -28.08
C ALA A 2 3.49 -16.71 -26.92
N GLU A 3 4.66 -16.32 -26.41
CA GLU A 3 5.17 -16.83 -25.15
C GLU A 3 4.15 -16.51 -24.09
N GLU A 4 3.45 -17.52 -23.59
CA GLU A 4 2.69 -17.44 -22.36
C GLU A 4 3.72 -17.23 -21.25
N MET A 5 4.04 -15.97 -20.96
CA MET A 5 4.77 -15.66 -19.73
C MET A 5 3.86 -16.04 -18.56
N THR A 6 4.15 -17.18 -17.97
CA THR A 6 3.57 -17.59 -16.68
C THR A 6 4.01 -16.58 -15.63
N PHE A 7 3.08 -15.88 -15.05
CA PHE A 7 3.34 -15.00 -13.93
C PHE A 7 3.39 -15.84 -12.63
N HIS A 8 4.49 -15.75 -11.91
CA HIS A 8 4.57 -16.27 -10.55
C HIS A 8 4.18 -15.14 -9.61
N LEU A 9 3.20 -15.36 -8.73
CA LEU A 9 2.73 -14.32 -7.82
C LEU A 9 3.81 -13.85 -6.85
N GLU A 10 4.78 -14.69 -6.57
CA GLU A 10 5.96 -14.40 -5.75
C GLU A 10 6.89 -13.33 -6.36
N ASP A 11 6.78 -13.08 -7.67
CA ASP A 11 7.59 -12.07 -8.36
C ASP A 11 7.03 -10.65 -8.19
N PHE A 12 5.86 -10.51 -7.55
CA PHE A 12 5.17 -9.24 -7.37
C PHE A 12 5.08 -8.86 -5.90
N ASP A 13 5.36 -7.59 -5.60
CA ASP A 13 5.23 -7.03 -4.26
C ASP A 13 3.76 -6.95 -3.77
N GLY A 14 2.79 -7.21 -4.67
CA GLY A 14 1.39 -7.25 -4.33
C GLY A 14 0.44 -7.18 -5.52
N PRO A 15 -0.88 -7.22 -5.27
CA PRO A 15 -1.90 -7.32 -6.32
C PRO A 15 -1.94 -6.11 -7.26
N LEU A 16 -1.63 -4.89 -6.78
CA LEU A 16 -1.58 -3.70 -7.64
C LEU A 16 -0.43 -3.76 -8.65
N GLU A 17 0.70 -4.35 -8.27
CA GLU A 17 1.82 -4.54 -9.17
C GLU A 17 1.49 -5.54 -10.28
N LEU A 18 0.83 -6.66 -9.94
CA LEU A 18 0.33 -7.61 -10.92
C LEU A 18 -0.65 -6.94 -11.90
N LEU A 19 -1.57 -6.11 -11.40
CA LEU A 19 -2.51 -5.37 -12.23
C LEU A 19 -1.80 -4.41 -13.20
N LEU A 20 -0.78 -3.68 -12.76
CA LEU A 20 0.03 -2.84 -13.64
C LEU A 20 0.79 -3.65 -14.68
N ALA A 21 1.33 -4.81 -14.29
CA ALA A 21 2.01 -5.71 -15.24
C ALA A 21 1.03 -6.20 -16.31
N LEU A 22 -0.21 -6.54 -15.95
CA LEU A 22 -1.26 -6.94 -16.90
C LEU A 22 -1.64 -5.79 -17.84
N VAL A 23 -1.83 -4.56 -17.31
CA VAL A 23 -2.09 -3.36 -18.11
C VAL A 23 -0.98 -3.15 -19.15
N THR A 24 0.27 -3.25 -18.72
CA THR A 24 1.45 -3.09 -19.58
C THR A 24 1.54 -4.20 -20.63
N LYS A 25 1.38 -5.47 -20.22
CA LYS A 25 1.43 -6.64 -21.11
C LYS A 25 0.40 -6.58 -22.23
N HIS A 26 -0.82 -6.15 -21.89
CA HIS A 26 -1.92 -6.03 -22.83
C HIS A 26 -2.00 -4.66 -23.53
N LYS A 27 -0.99 -3.79 -23.32
CA LYS A 27 -0.90 -2.45 -23.91
C LYS A 27 -2.17 -1.61 -23.69
N MET A 28 -2.78 -1.76 -22.51
CA MET A 28 -3.96 -0.99 -22.11
C MET A 28 -3.55 0.42 -21.69
N ASP A 29 -4.39 1.40 -22.00
CA ASP A 29 -4.19 2.77 -21.51
C ASP A 29 -4.63 2.87 -20.04
N LEU A 30 -3.70 3.28 -19.17
CA LEU A 30 -3.95 3.41 -17.72
C LEU A 30 -5.06 4.44 -17.40
N HIS A 31 -5.26 5.44 -18.25
CA HIS A 31 -6.32 6.44 -18.08
C HIS A 31 -7.67 6.00 -18.64
N ASN A 32 -7.68 5.01 -19.54
CA ASN A 32 -8.91 4.47 -20.14
C ASN A 32 -8.87 2.94 -20.15
N ILE A 33 -8.79 2.36 -18.95
CA ILE A 33 -8.68 0.91 -18.77
C ILE A 33 -9.99 0.22 -19.15
N PRO A 34 -9.97 -0.79 -20.02
CA PRO A 34 -11.11 -1.70 -20.22
C PRO A 34 -11.25 -2.62 -19.00
N ILE A 35 -11.90 -2.08 -17.95
CA ILE A 35 -11.88 -2.66 -16.60
C ILE A 35 -12.38 -4.10 -16.56
N LEU A 36 -13.41 -4.44 -17.32
CA LEU A 36 -13.94 -5.81 -17.37
C LEU A 36 -12.91 -6.80 -17.92
N GLN A 37 -12.15 -6.37 -18.94
CA GLN A 37 -11.08 -7.19 -19.51
C GLN A 37 -9.92 -7.36 -18.51
N LEU A 38 -9.57 -6.30 -17.79
CA LEU A 38 -8.53 -6.35 -16.77
C LEU A 38 -8.91 -7.32 -15.63
N ILE A 39 -10.17 -7.26 -15.17
CA ILE A 39 -10.70 -8.17 -14.16
C ILE A 39 -10.58 -9.63 -14.62
N ASP A 40 -10.99 -9.92 -15.85
CA ASP A 40 -10.94 -11.29 -16.40
C ASP A 40 -9.49 -11.79 -16.50
N GLN A 41 -8.56 -10.94 -16.90
CA GLN A 41 -7.14 -11.30 -16.99
C GLN A 41 -6.54 -11.55 -15.59
N TYR A 42 -6.85 -10.68 -14.63
CA TYR A 42 -6.38 -10.82 -13.26
C TYR A 42 -6.87 -12.14 -12.62
N THR A 43 -8.18 -12.39 -12.69
CA THR A 43 -8.80 -13.60 -12.12
C THR A 43 -8.18 -14.87 -12.71
N ARG A 44 -8.02 -14.93 -14.02
CA ARG A 44 -7.36 -16.07 -14.68
C ARG A 44 -5.92 -16.26 -14.25
N THR A 45 -5.18 -15.15 -14.10
CA THR A 45 -3.78 -15.23 -13.67
C THR A 45 -3.67 -15.76 -12.25
N VAL A 46 -4.52 -15.30 -11.34
CA VAL A 46 -4.54 -15.77 -9.94
C VAL A 46 -5.00 -17.24 -9.85
N GLU A 47 -6.00 -17.65 -10.63
CA GLU A 47 -6.47 -19.04 -10.67
C GLU A 47 -5.43 -20.02 -11.21
N GLN A 48 -4.59 -19.59 -12.17
CA GLN A 48 -3.55 -20.41 -12.77
C GLN A 48 -2.26 -20.48 -11.95
N ALA A 49 -2.04 -19.47 -11.12
CA ALA A 49 -0.93 -19.48 -10.18
C ALA A 49 -1.32 -20.39 -9.01
N ASP A 50 -0.46 -21.31 -8.63
CA ASP A 50 -0.62 -22.16 -7.43
C ASP A 50 0.17 -21.52 -6.27
N PRO A 51 -0.35 -20.41 -5.69
CA PRO A 51 0.40 -19.60 -4.74
C PRO A 51 0.47 -20.27 -3.38
N ASP A 52 1.58 -20.04 -2.68
CA ASP A 52 1.68 -20.33 -1.26
C ASP A 52 0.56 -19.62 -0.47
N PRO A 53 -0.10 -20.28 0.50
CA PRO A 53 -1.24 -19.73 1.24
C PRO A 53 -1.00 -18.35 1.87
N GLU A 54 0.22 -18.05 2.28
CA GLU A 54 0.58 -16.79 2.91
C GLU A 54 0.58 -15.62 1.88
N THR A 55 1.14 -15.89 0.71
CA THR A 55 1.17 -14.93 -0.41
C THR A 55 -0.21 -14.79 -1.08
N ALA A 56 -0.98 -15.88 -1.13
CA ALA A 56 -2.28 -15.94 -1.81
C ALA A 56 -3.31 -14.97 -1.23
N SER A 57 -3.30 -14.69 0.07
CA SER A 57 -4.39 -13.98 0.75
C SER A 57 -4.67 -12.59 0.15
N ALA A 58 -3.63 -11.80 -0.08
CA ALA A 58 -3.76 -10.45 -0.66
C ALA A 58 -4.28 -10.47 -2.10
N PHE A 59 -3.83 -11.46 -2.89
CA PHE A 59 -4.27 -11.61 -4.28
C PHE A 59 -5.71 -12.10 -4.39
N ILE A 60 -6.13 -13.00 -3.48
CA ILE A 60 -7.52 -13.49 -3.42
C ILE A 60 -8.47 -12.38 -2.92
N GLU A 61 -8.06 -11.59 -1.93
CA GLU A 61 -8.84 -10.43 -1.47
C GLU A 61 -9.08 -9.44 -2.61
N MET A 62 -8.04 -9.12 -3.37
CA MET A 62 -8.18 -8.26 -4.55
C MET A 62 -9.05 -8.91 -5.62
N ALA A 63 -8.93 -10.21 -5.88
CA ALA A 63 -9.80 -10.92 -6.82
C ALA A 63 -11.27 -10.81 -6.41
N ALA A 64 -11.59 -11.02 -5.13
CA ALA A 64 -12.94 -10.88 -4.61
C ALA A 64 -13.50 -9.47 -4.81
N ARG A 65 -12.71 -8.43 -4.50
CA ARG A 65 -13.07 -7.03 -4.74
C ARG A 65 -13.32 -6.73 -6.22
N LEU A 66 -12.50 -7.28 -7.11
CA LEU A 66 -12.66 -7.11 -8.56
C LEU A 66 -13.90 -7.83 -9.10
N VAL A 67 -14.22 -9.01 -8.60
CA VAL A 67 -15.45 -9.76 -8.96
C VAL A 67 -16.69 -9.00 -8.46
N GLU A 68 -16.66 -8.45 -7.26
CA GLU A 68 -17.73 -7.58 -6.75
C GLU A 68 -17.93 -6.37 -7.67
N MET A 69 -16.87 -5.66 -8.00
CA MET A 69 -16.92 -4.53 -8.95
C MET A 69 -17.50 -4.94 -10.31
N LYS A 70 -17.07 -6.10 -10.85
CA LYS A 70 -17.62 -6.64 -12.10
C LYS A 70 -19.13 -6.85 -12.02
N SER A 71 -19.61 -7.38 -10.88
CA SER A 71 -21.03 -7.58 -10.63
C SER A 71 -21.82 -6.28 -10.73
N PHE A 72 -21.34 -5.20 -10.11
CA PHE A 72 -21.98 -3.88 -10.19
C PHE A 72 -21.91 -3.27 -11.61
N LEU A 73 -20.79 -3.42 -12.32
CA LEU A 73 -20.63 -2.89 -13.67
C LEU A 73 -21.51 -3.57 -14.71
N LEU A 74 -21.94 -4.80 -14.45
CA LEU A 74 -22.87 -5.53 -15.34
C LEU A 74 -24.32 -5.13 -15.11
N LEU A 75 -24.64 -4.44 -14.02
CA LEU A 75 -25.98 -3.95 -13.75
C LEU A 75 -26.27 -2.68 -14.57
N PRO A 76 -27.47 -2.59 -15.19
CA PRO A 76 -27.83 -1.40 -15.95
C PRO A 76 -27.94 -0.17 -15.04
N ARG A 77 -27.27 0.92 -15.40
CA ARG A 77 -27.25 2.21 -14.66
C ARG A 77 -26.76 2.12 -13.23
N SER A 78 -25.71 1.34 -12.99
CA SER A 78 -25.09 1.22 -11.67
C SER A 78 -24.19 2.43 -11.40
N GLU A 79 -24.66 3.40 -10.62
CA GLU A 79 -23.84 4.52 -10.12
C GLU A 79 -22.72 4.00 -9.23
N GLU A 80 -22.99 2.97 -8.44
CA GLU A 80 -22.02 2.32 -7.58
C GLU A 80 -20.89 1.65 -8.37
N GLY A 81 -21.21 0.97 -9.48
CA GLY A 81 -20.21 0.37 -10.37
C GLY A 81 -19.26 1.42 -10.96
N GLU A 82 -19.77 2.55 -11.43
CA GLU A 82 -18.94 3.64 -11.95
C GLU A 82 -18.09 4.30 -10.86
N ARG A 83 -18.62 4.45 -9.65
CA ARG A 83 -17.86 4.96 -8.50
C ARG A 83 -16.70 4.04 -8.14
N LEU A 84 -16.95 2.74 -8.00
CA LEU A 84 -15.93 1.74 -7.70
C LEU A 84 -14.84 1.67 -8.78
N LYS A 85 -15.25 1.78 -10.06
CA LYS A 85 -14.32 1.82 -11.19
C LYS A 85 -13.41 3.05 -11.12
N GLN A 86 -13.96 4.23 -10.85
CA GLN A 86 -13.18 5.47 -10.72
C GLN A 86 -12.20 5.41 -9.56
N GLU A 87 -12.66 4.95 -8.41
CA GLU A 87 -11.82 4.77 -7.21
C GLU A 87 -10.67 3.79 -7.49
N PHE A 88 -10.97 2.64 -8.07
CA PHE A 88 -9.97 1.63 -8.41
C PHE A 88 -8.96 2.14 -9.45
N THR A 89 -9.42 2.81 -10.50
CA THR A 89 -8.54 3.40 -11.51
C THR A 89 -7.63 4.46 -10.89
N GLY A 90 -8.16 5.28 -9.99
CA GLY A 90 -7.40 6.27 -9.23
C GLY A 90 -6.28 5.63 -8.40
N GLN A 91 -6.59 4.56 -7.67
CA GLN A 91 -5.60 3.80 -6.89
C GLN A 91 -4.48 3.22 -7.76
N LEU A 92 -4.83 2.70 -8.93
CA LEU A 92 -3.86 2.12 -9.85
C LEU A 92 -2.93 3.18 -10.46
N ILE A 93 -3.47 4.34 -10.82
CA ILE A 93 -2.69 5.50 -11.31
C ILE A 93 -1.76 6.02 -10.22
N GLU A 94 -2.25 6.17 -8.99
CA GLU A 94 -1.45 6.63 -7.85
C GLU A 94 -0.30 5.67 -7.57
N TYR A 95 -0.56 4.36 -7.58
CA TYR A 95 0.48 3.36 -7.40
C TYR A 95 1.56 3.43 -8.50
N ASP A 96 1.17 3.58 -9.78
CA ASP A 96 2.12 3.75 -10.89
C ASP A 96 2.99 5.00 -10.71
N GLN A 97 2.39 6.12 -10.30
CA GLN A 97 3.11 7.36 -10.03
C GLN A 97 4.10 7.20 -8.87
N CYS A 98 3.70 6.57 -7.77
CA CYS A 98 4.57 6.27 -6.63
C CYS A 98 5.75 5.38 -7.06
N ARG A 99 5.50 4.35 -7.84
CA ARG A 99 6.52 3.45 -8.37
C ARG A 99 7.55 4.19 -9.25
N ARG A 100 7.08 5.03 -10.16
CA ARG A 100 7.95 5.87 -11.02
C ARG A 100 8.78 6.84 -10.20
N MET A 101 8.18 7.47 -9.19
CA MET A 101 8.87 8.39 -8.31
C MET A 101 9.92 7.66 -7.47
N ALA A 102 9.60 6.49 -6.94
CA ALA A 102 10.56 5.65 -6.19
C ALA A 102 11.77 5.26 -7.04
N ALA A 103 11.56 4.90 -8.33
CA ALA A 103 12.65 4.60 -9.26
C ALA A 103 13.54 5.83 -9.49
N LEU A 104 12.95 7.02 -9.68
CA LEU A 104 13.68 8.27 -9.85
C LEU A 104 14.49 8.63 -8.59
N LEU A 105 13.90 8.46 -7.40
CA LEU A 105 14.59 8.72 -6.13
C LEU A 105 15.76 7.76 -5.91
N ARG A 106 15.61 6.49 -6.29
CA ARG A 106 16.68 5.49 -6.23
C ARG A 106 17.85 5.91 -7.12
N GLN A 107 17.57 6.28 -8.37
CA GLN A 107 18.60 6.78 -9.28
C GLN A 107 19.33 8.00 -8.69
N LYS A 108 18.60 8.97 -8.15
CA LYS A 108 19.20 10.17 -7.53
C LYS A 108 20.03 9.83 -6.29
N ALA A 109 19.63 8.85 -5.50
CA ALA A 109 20.40 8.40 -4.34
C ALA A 109 21.71 7.72 -4.74
N GLU A 110 21.75 7.02 -5.87
CA GLU A 110 22.98 6.44 -6.43
C GLU A 110 23.92 7.50 -6.97
N GLU A 111 23.39 8.57 -7.61
CA GLU A 111 24.16 9.68 -8.16
C GLU A 111 24.75 10.59 -7.06
N ALA A 112 24.07 10.72 -5.92
CA ALA A 112 24.46 11.58 -4.81
C ALA A 112 24.41 10.81 -3.48
N PRO A 113 25.40 9.94 -3.20
CA PRO A 113 25.40 9.14 -1.98
C PRO A 113 25.50 10.06 -0.75
N VAL A 114 24.47 10.02 0.08
CA VAL A 114 24.45 10.72 1.37
C VAL A 114 25.00 9.80 2.44
N PHE A 115 26.11 10.18 3.04
CA PHE A 115 26.67 9.46 4.17
C PHE A 115 25.91 9.84 5.45
N VAL A 116 25.24 8.89 6.04
CA VAL A 116 24.57 9.05 7.34
C VAL A 116 25.43 8.40 8.39
N ARG A 117 25.64 9.11 9.50
CA ARG A 117 26.35 8.53 10.66
C ARG A 117 25.55 7.35 11.18
N GLN A 118 26.21 6.23 11.45
CA GLN A 118 25.57 5.12 12.13
C GLN A 118 25.01 5.57 13.47
N PRO A 119 23.82 5.04 13.90
CA PRO A 119 23.31 5.27 15.23
C PRO A 119 24.40 4.90 16.24
N MET A 120 24.70 5.81 17.14
CA MET A 120 25.60 5.53 18.25
C MET A 120 24.78 4.92 19.37
N GLU A 121 25.14 3.73 19.79
CA GLU A 121 24.60 3.18 21.02
C GLU A 121 25.07 4.07 22.17
N MET A 122 24.15 4.83 22.73
CA MET A 122 24.40 5.62 23.93
C MET A 122 23.76 4.88 25.10
N GLU A 123 24.60 4.45 26.01
CA GLU A 123 24.13 4.03 27.33
C GLU A 123 23.66 5.30 28.05
N PHE A 124 22.35 5.47 28.12
CA PHE A 124 21.79 6.50 28.98
C PHE A 124 21.79 6.02 30.41
N ASP A 125 22.51 6.75 31.26
CA ASP A 125 22.35 6.55 32.72
C ASP A 125 20.92 6.99 33.05
N THR A 126 20.05 6.01 33.27
CA THR A 126 18.67 6.21 33.70
C THR A 126 18.53 6.37 35.21
N THR A 127 19.63 6.41 35.92
CA THR A 127 19.63 6.62 37.37
C THR A 127 19.11 8.03 37.63
N TYR A 128 17.97 8.13 38.27
CA TYR A 128 17.41 9.42 38.67
C TYR A 128 18.17 9.94 39.86
N ASP A 129 18.97 10.98 39.66
CA ASP A 129 19.53 11.77 40.74
C ASP A 129 18.45 12.71 41.31
N LEU A 130 18.18 12.58 42.59
CA LEU A 130 17.07 13.30 43.27
C LEU A 130 17.38 14.79 43.37
N HIS A 131 17.20 15.53 42.26
CA HIS A 131 17.42 16.98 42.21
C HIS A 131 16.22 17.80 42.68
N HIS A 132 15.07 17.15 42.90
CA HIS A 132 13.83 17.83 43.30
C HIS A 132 13.27 17.26 44.59
N ALA A 133 12.83 18.15 45.47
CA ALA A 133 12.13 17.74 46.67
C ALA A 133 10.79 17.06 46.30
N PRO A 134 10.33 16.04 47.04
CA PRO A 134 9.06 15.35 46.81
C PRO A 134 7.84 16.31 46.71
N GLN A 135 7.90 17.44 47.41
CA GLN A 135 6.90 18.48 47.38
C GLN A 135 6.67 19.05 45.99
N VAL A 136 7.72 19.24 45.18
CA VAL A 136 7.60 19.77 43.84
C VAL A 136 6.77 18.83 42.96
N LEU A 137 6.92 17.52 43.12
CA LEU A 137 6.12 16.54 42.41
C LEU A 137 4.65 16.57 42.81
N ALA A 138 4.38 16.72 44.13
CA ALA A 138 3.03 16.85 44.66
C ALA A 138 2.34 18.10 44.16
N ASP A 139 3.03 19.24 44.11
CA ASP A 139 2.53 20.49 43.58
C ASP A 139 2.22 20.43 42.07
N CYS A 140 3.09 19.82 41.30
CA CYS A 140 2.86 19.57 39.88
C CYS A 140 1.65 18.65 39.64
N TRP A 141 1.49 17.61 40.44
CA TRP A 141 0.33 16.72 40.37
C TRP A 141 -0.97 17.45 40.71
N ALA A 142 -0.99 18.26 41.80
CA ALA A 142 -2.14 19.03 42.19
C ALA A 142 -2.55 20.06 41.09
N ALA A 143 -1.59 20.71 40.45
CA ALA A 143 -1.82 21.64 39.34
C ALA A 143 -2.42 20.93 38.10
N LEU A 144 -1.94 19.71 37.76
CA LEU A 144 -2.47 18.89 36.67
C LEU A 144 -3.90 18.40 36.97
N ALA A 145 -4.16 17.93 38.19
CA ALA A 145 -5.48 17.47 38.62
C ALA A 145 -6.52 18.60 38.60
N GLY A 146 -6.11 19.86 38.88
CA GLY A 146 -6.95 21.04 38.75
C GLY A 146 -7.32 21.40 37.32
N ARG A 147 -6.44 21.17 36.34
CA ARG A 147 -6.68 21.42 34.92
C ARG A 147 -7.61 20.39 34.24
N THR A 148 -7.64 19.15 34.70
CA THR A 148 -8.53 18.12 34.16
C THR A 148 -9.98 18.25 34.56
N LYS A 149 -10.31 19.10 35.52
CA LYS A 149 -11.70 19.38 35.94
C LYS A 149 -12.42 20.47 35.12
N LEU A 150 -11.77 21.04 34.11
CA LEU A 150 -12.32 22.15 33.29
C LEU A 150 -12.68 21.68 31.84
N ARG A 151 -13.09 20.44 31.66
CA ARG A 151 -13.71 19.95 30.40
C ARG A 151 -14.96 19.18 30.69
#